data_737e6b5152b9deb2ba770957c2a2e4b6
#
_entry.id   737e6b5152b9deb2ba770957c2a2e4b6
#
_cell.length_a   1.000
_cell.length_b   1.000
_cell.length_c   1.000
_cell.angle_alpha   90.00
_cell.angle_beta   90.00
_cell.angle_gamma   90.00
#
_symmetry.space_group_name_H-M   'P 1'
#
loop_
_entity.id
_entity.type
_entity.pdbx_description
1 polymer ?
#
loop_
_entity_poly.entity_id
_entity_poly.type
_entity_poly.pdbx_seq_one_letter_code
_entity_poly.pdbx_strand_id
1 'polypeptide(L)'
;MRIFFCLHRFAALILSIYIMDENENKPDTNARRAAWLEYVAWICAAAAMSPVFYWLGAAVVDSQQLRDSFIILVVAGIVIAMSHEIRPHRPHFSADSLTALCAAYAAFFGAQILGDRLGIIPTLLLTFFGVSAFIVSAGLACFDRKRYVYAFGGAFFIFTLLSIAVRIFDLPLRMLAGKLSALVLSLFNDTVGLYMMKGSDPQIAMNVGGASYLVATECNGFGIISSCIVLSAILTFFGGSRSILKKGAIVIGSGLIGYILNSLRIVSIIAVAPLAGEKGYFYWHEAFGYFYFAVAMLVVIRLSRRNP
;
A
#
# COMPACT_ATOMS: atom_id res chain seq x y z
N MET A 1 4.82 7.91 18.47
CA MET A 1 6.11 8.45 18.96
C MET A 1 7.31 8.01 18.10
N ARG A 2 7.44 6.77 17.62
CA ARG A 2 8.58 6.32 16.79
C ARG A 2 8.62 6.92 15.37
N ILE A 3 7.50 7.29 14.78
CA ILE A 3 7.40 7.92 13.45
C ILE A 3 7.96 9.35 13.47
N PHE A 4 7.78 10.10 14.56
CA PHE A 4 8.41 11.40 14.75
C PHE A 4 9.94 11.32 14.79
N PHE A 5 10.50 10.20 15.29
CA PHE A 5 11.94 9.96 15.31
C PHE A 5 12.53 9.71 13.91
N CYS A 6 11.77 9.06 13.02
CA CYS A 6 12.17 8.89 11.62
C CYS A 6 12.14 10.19 10.83
N LEU A 7 11.10 11.00 11.02
CA LEU A 7 10.99 12.34 10.41
C LEU A 7 12.10 13.28 10.92
N HIS A 8 12.44 13.23 12.21
CA HIS A 8 13.55 14.01 12.78
C HIS A 8 14.90 13.56 12.22
N ARG A 9 15.15 12.25 12.06
CA ARG A 9 16.38 11.74 11.43
C ARG A 9 16.45 12.06 9.93
N PHE A 10 15.32 12.06 9.24
CA PHE A 10 15.24 12.46 7.84
C PHE A 10 15.50 13.98 7.69
N ALA A 11 14.94 14.79 8.55
CA ALA A 11 15.23 16.23 8.62
C ALA A 11 16.70 16.50 9.01
N ALA A 12 17.25 15.74 9.96
CA ALA A 12 18.65 15.84 10.38
C ALA A 12 19.60 15.36 9.26
N LEU A 13 19.24 14.34 8.48
CA LEU A 13 19.99 13.89 7.30
C LEU A 13 20.00 14.97 6.22
N ILE A 14 18.87 15.60 5.95
CA ILE A 14 18.78 16.74 5.01
C ILE A 14 19.63 17.91 5.53
N LEU A 15 19.59 18.19 6.82
CA LEU A 15 20.39 19.27 7.45
C LEU A 15 21.89 18.96 7.42
N SER A 16 22.30 17.69 7.64
CA SER A 16 23.72 17.30 7.61
C SER A 16 24.30 17.35 6.20
N ILE A 17 23.52 17.00 5.17
CA ILE A 17 23.90 17.15 3.76
C ILE A 17 24.09 18.63 3.41
N TYR A 18 23.31 19.51 4.01
CA TYR A 18 23.41 20.97 3.83
C TYR A 18 24.68 21.57 4.48
N ILE A 19 25.07 21.08 5.67
CA ILE A 19 26.20 21.62 6.44
C ILE A 19 27.55 21.18 5.85
N MET A 20 27.65 20.02 5.20
CA MET A 20 28.91 19.52 4.63
C MET A 20 29.45 20.31 3.42
N ASP A 21 28.64 21.20 2.83
CA ASP A 21 29.01 21.90 1.58
C ASP A 21 29.30 23.39 1.72
N GLU A 22 29.54 23.86 2.95
CA GLU A 22 29.80 25.27 3.23
C GLU A 22 31.21 25.74 2.81
N ASN A 23 32.06 24.83 2.25
CA ASN A 23 33.47 25.13 1.96
C ASN A 23 33.82 25.38 0.47
N GLU A 24 32.87 25.27 -0.46
CA GLU A 24 33.14 25.56 -1.88
C GLU A 24 32.24 26.66 -2.42
N ASN A 25 32.83 27.82 -2.69
CA ASN A 25 32.33 28.98 -3.43
C ASN A 25 31.12 29.69 -2.81
N LYS A 26 31.30 30.96 -2.42
CA LYS A 26 30.24 31.89 -1.98
C LYS A 26 29.12 31.94 -3.04
N PRO A 27 28.00 31.25 -2.82
CA PRO A 27 26.89 31.32 -3.75
C PRO A 27 26.28 32.72 -3.72
N ASP A 28 25.81 33.16 -4.87
CA ASP A 28 25.06 34.41 -5.05
C ASP A 28 23.92 34.49 -4.02
N THR A 29 23.76 35.64 -3.39
CA THR A 29 22.73 35.89 -2.38
C THR A 29 21.30 35.60 -2.89
N ASN A 30 21.08 35.75 -4.19
CA ASN A 30 19.80 35.43 -4.83
C ASN A 30 19.57 33.92 -4.92
N ALA A 31 20.60 33.14 -5.20
CA ALA A 31 20.50 31.66 -5.23
C ALA A 31 20.20 31.10 -3.83
N ARG A 32 20.79 31.66 -2.77
CA ARG A 32 20.47 31.28 -1.38
C ARG A 32 19.02 31.60 -1.01
N ARG A 33 18.51 32.78 -1.40
CA ARG A 33 17.12 33.15 -1.16
C ARG A 33 16.14 32.26 -1.91
N ALA A 34 16.43 31.89 -3.16
CA ALA A 34 15.60 30.99 -3.93
C ALA A 34 15.53 29.60 -3.25
N ALA A 35 16.67 29.04 -2.85
CA ALA A 35 16.71 27.76 -2.13
C ALA A 35 15.93 27.81 -0.82
N TRP A 36 15.99 28.91 -0.09
CA TRP A 36 15.22 29.09 1.15
C TRP A 36 13.71 29.06 0.91
N LEU A 37 13.24 29.77 -0.11
CA LEU A 37 11.82 29.78 -0.50
C LEU A 37 11.33 28.39 -0.89
N GLU A 38 12.17 27.62 -1.57
CA GLU A 38 11.88 26.22 -1.91
C GLU A 38 11.66 25.37 -0.67
N TYR A 39 12.56 25.43 0.32
CA TYR A 39 12.40 24.67 1.59
C TYR A 39 11.16 25.11 2.36
N VAL A 40 10.88 26.42 2.43
CA VAL A 40 9.67 26.93 3.10
C VAL A 40 8.40 26.38 2.42
N ALA A 41 8.35 26.38 1.08
CA ALA A 41 7.21 25.82 0.35
C ALA A 41 6.98 24.33 0.65
N TRP A 42 8.06 23.54 0.75
CA TRP A 42 8.00 22.13 1.13
C TRP A 42 7.50 21.92 2.56
N ILE A 43 8.01 22.70 3.50
CA ILE A 43 7.60 22.62 4.91
C ILE A 43 6.12 22.99 5.03
N CYS A 44 5.67 24.06 4.36
CA CYS A 44 4.27 24.45 4.36
C CYS A 44 3.37 23.37 3.73
N ALA A 45 3.80 22.74 2.64
CA ALA A 45 3.05 21.65 2.03
C ALA A 45 2.95 20.42 2.95
N ALA A 46 4.06 20.03 3.57
CA ALA A 46 4.10 18.95 4.54
C ALA A 46 3.21 19.22 5.76
N ALA A 47 3.24 20.45 6.26
CA ALA A 47 2.39 20.89 7.37
C ALA A 47 0.90 20.86 6.99
N ALA A 48 0.54 21.35 5.81
CA ALA A 48 -0.85 21.33 5.32
C ALA A 48 -1.39 19.89 5.16
N MET A 49 -0.54 18.93 4.76
CA MET A 49 -0.93 17.54 4.56
C MET A 49 -0.72 16.66 5.80
N SER A 50 -0.16 17.20 6.89
CA SER A 50 0.14 16.44 8.11
C SER A 50 -1.06 15.70 8.72
N PRO A 51 -2.32 16.23 8.73
CA PRO A 51 -3.47 15.49 9.25
C PRO A 51 -3.75 14.20 8.46
N VAL A 52 -3.55 14.23 7.14
CA VAL A 52 -3.76 13.05 6.29
C VAL A 52 -2.67 12.01 6.52
N PHE A 53 -1.40 12.44 6.64
CA PHE A 53 -0.30 11.54 7.00
C PHE A 53 -0.48 10.93 8.39
N TYR A 54 -0.96 11.71 9.37
CA TYR A 54 -1.27 11.22 10.70
C TYR A 54 -2.38 10.16 10.65
N TRP A 55 -3.48 10.45 9.96
CA TRP A 55 -4.59 9.52 9.78
C TRP A 55 -4.15 8.22 9.09
N LEU A 56 -3.36 8.33 8.01
CA LEU A 56 -2.85 7.17 7.29
C LEU A 56 -1.89 6.35 8.16
N GLY A 57 -1.02 7.01 8.92
CA GLY A 57 -0.13 6.36 9.88
C GLY A 57 -0.89 5.61 10.97
N ALA A 58 -1.94 6.20 11.54
CA ALA A 58 -2.81 5.54 12.49
C ALA A 58 -3.50 4.33 11.87
N ALA A 59 -4.08 4.47 10.66
CA ALA A 59 -4.73 3.36 9.96
C ALA A 59 -3.77 2.18 9.69
N VAL A 60 -2.50 2.47 9.34
CA VAL A 60 -1.46 1.44 9.14
C VAL A 60 -1.08 0.75 10.45
N VAL A 61 -1.02 1.49 11.56
CA VAL A 61 -0.69 0.92 12.87
C VAL A 61 -1.83 0.05 13.38
N ASP A 62 -3.06 0.49 13.24
CA ASP A 62 -4.26 -0.17 13.78
C ASP A 62 -4.65 -1.41 12.96
N SER A 63 -4.32 -1.45 11.66
CA SER A 63 -4.68 -2.55 10.77
C SER A 63 -3.45 -3.34 10.33
N GLN A 64 -3.34 -4.60 10.77
CA GLN A 64 -2.29 -5.52 10.32
C GLN A 64 -2.27 -5.64 8.79
N GLN A 65 -3.43 -5.72 8.17
CA GLN A 65 -3.57 -5.88 6.72
C GLN A 65 -3.01 -4.70 5.93
N LEU A 66 -3.22 -3.46 6.41
CA LEU A 66 -2.64 -2.26 5.81
C LEU A 66 -1.15 -2.15 6.09
N ARG A 67 -0.72 -2.57 7.28
CA ARG A 67 0.69 -2.59 7.66
C ARG A 67 1.51 -3.49 6.75
N ASP A 68 1.02 -4.70 6.44
CA ASP A 68 1.69 -5.63 5.54
C ASP A 68 1.85 -5.02 4.13
N SER A 69 0.80 -4.41 3.60
CA SER A 69 0.83 -3.74 2.30
C SER A 69 1.76 -2.51 2.29
N PHE A 70 1.81 -1.77 3.38
CA PHE A 70 2.71 -0.63 3.54
C PHE A 70 4.18 -1.07 3.62
N ILE A 71 4.47 -2.15 4.34
CA ILE A 71 5.82 -2.74 4.38
C ILE A 71 6.25 -3.16 2.97
N ILE A 72 5.39 -3.82 2.20
CA ILE A 72 5.68 -4.19 0.81
C ILE A 72 5.95 -2.95 -0.05
N LEU A 73 5.16 -1.89 0.08
CA LEU A 73 5.37 -0.63 -0.63
C LEU A 73 6.76 -0.06 -0.35
N VAL A 74 7.13 0.04 0.93
CA VAL A 74 8.41 0.60 1.36
C VAL A 74 9.58 -0.28 0.94
N VAL A 75 9.52 -1.59 1.21
CA VAL A 75 10.59 -2.54 0.87
C VAL A 75 10.79 -2.61 -0.64
N ALA A 76 9.72 -2.71 -1.42
CA ALA A 76 9.82 -2.70 -2.88
C ALA A 76 10.44 -1.40 -3.40
N GLY A 77 10.04 -0.26 -2.84
CA GLY A 77 10.64 1.04 -3.17
C GLY A 77 12.14 1.07 -2.89
N ILE A 78 12.57 0.61 -1.71
CA ILE A 78 14.00 0.54 -1.32
C ILE A 78 14.78 -0.40 -2.25
N VAL A 79 14.28 -1.61 -2.48
CA VAL A 79 14.96 -2.60 -3.33
C VAL A 79 15.13 -2.08 -4.75
N ILE A 80 14.12 -1.40 -5.29
CA ILE A 80 14.22 -0.83 -6.63
C ILE A 80 15.18 0.35 -6.63
N ALA A 81 15.12 1.23 -5.63
CA ALA A 81 16.05 2.34 -5.50
C ALA A 81 17.51 1.84 -5.49
N MET A 82 17.78 0.79 -4.71
CA MET A 82 19.12 0.18 -4.63
C MET A 82 19.53 -0.52 -5.95
N SER A 83 18.61 -1.25 -6.60
CA SER A 83 18.90 -2.03 -7.80
C SER A 83 19.16 -1.18 -9.05
N HIS A 84 18.64 0.03 -9.09
CA HIS A 84 18.74 0.94 -10.23
C HIS A 84 19.68 2.12 -10.01
N GLU A 85 20.51 2.08 -8.97
CA GLU A 85 21.47 3.13 -8.64
C GLU A 85 20.84 4.54 -8.67
N ILE A 86 19.67 4.67 -8.06
CA ILE A 86 19.01 5.96 -7.96
C ILE A 86 19.87 6.85 -7.05
N ARG A 87 20.45 7.90 -7.64
CA ARG A 87 21.27 8.84 -6.89
C ARG A 87 20.41 9.97 -6.36
N PRO A 88 20.42 10.21 -5.05
CA PRO A 88 19.86 11.42 -4.50
C PRO A 88 20.72 12.61 -4.96
N HIS A 89 20.08 13.68 -5.35
CA HIS A 89 20.73 14.97 -5.59
C HIS A 89 20.23 16.01 -4.58
N ARG A 90 20.83 17.18 -4.56
CA ARG A 90 20.33 18.28 -3.74
C ARG A 90 18.90 18.60 -4.15
N PRO A 91 17.97 18.72 -3.19
CA PRO A 91 16.61 19.09 -3.48
C PRO A 91 16.57 20.40 -4.26
N HIS A 92 15.92 20.39 -5.42
CA HIS A 92 15.68 21.60 -6.21
C HIS A 92 14.33 21.51 -6.92
N PHE A 93 13.70 22.64 -7.13
CA PHE A 93 12.48 22.68 -7.91
C PHE A 93 12.80 22.59 -9.41
N SER A 94 12.51 21.42 -9.97
CA SER A 94 12.37 21.27 -11.40
C SER A 94 10.96 21.71 -11.83
N ALA A 95 10.75 22.02 -13.11
CA ALA A 95 9.42 22.32 -13.62
C ALA A 95 8.41 21.20 -13.31
N ASP A 96 8.85 19.94 -13.40
CA ASP A 96 8.01 18.78 -13.10
C ASP A 96 7.67 18.69 -11.61
N SER A 97 8.65 18.93 -10.70
CA SER A 97 8.38 18.89 -9.26
C SER A 97 7.44 20.03 -8.84
N LEU A 98 7.62 21.22 -9.41
CA LEU A 98 6.72 22.36 -9.16
C LEU A 98 5.31 22.08 -9.68
N THR A 99 5.19 21.53 -10.90
CA THR A 99 3.88 21.15 -11.47
C THR A 99 3.18 20.12 -10.58
N ALA A 100 3.90 19.10 -10.11
CA ALA A 100 3.35 18.10 -9.18
C ALA A 100 2.95 18.72 -7.84
N LEU A 101 3.72 19.70 -7.33
CA LEU A 101 3.39 20.43 -6.10
C LEU A 101 2.13 21.29 -6.28
N CYS A 102 2.02 22.01 -7.39
CA CYS A 102 0.81 22.78 -7.72
C CYS A 102 -0.42 21.86 -7.83
N ALA A 103 -0.28 20.69 -8.48
CA ALA A 103 -1.34 19.70 -8.57
C ALA A 103 -1.73 19.15 -7.19
N ALA A 104 -0.75 18.93 -6.32
CA ALA A 104 -0.98 18.49 -4.94
C ALA A 104 -1.80 19.51 -4.15
N TYR A 105 -1.43 20.78 -4.21
CA TYR A 105 -2.17 21.86 -3.57
C TYR A 105 -3.57 22.04 -4.17
N ALA A 106 -3.67 22.07 -5.49
CA ALA A 106 -4.97 22.24 -6.18
C ALA A 106 -5.94 21.10 -5.79
N ALA A 107 -5.47 19.86 -5.74
CA ALA A 107 -6.31 18.73 -5.36
C ALA A 107 -6.67 18.78 -3.87
N PHE A 108 -5.71 19.06 -3.00
CA PHE A 108 -5.94 19.11 -1.55
C PHE A 108 -6.89 20.23 -1.15
N PHE A 109 -6.62 21.47 -1.58
CA PHE A 109 -7.50 22.61 -1.29
C PHE A 109 -8.81 22.53 -2.05
N GLY A 110 -8.81 22.00 -3.28
CA GLY A 110 -10.02 21.70 -4.02
C GLY A 110 -10.93 20.74 -3.26
N ALA A 111 -10.36 19.69 -2.65
CA ALA A 111 -11.09 18.78 -1.77
C ALA A 111 -11.69 19.48 -0.55
N GLN A 112 -10.97 20.40 0.08
CA GLN A 112 -11.45 21.15 1.25
C GLN A 112 -12.55 22.15 0.87
N ILE A 113 -12.41 22.89 -0.22
CA ILE A 113 -13.36 23.93 -0.63
C ILE A 113 -14.62 23.33 -1.24
N LEU A 114 -14.48 22.26 -2.01
CA LEU A 114 -15.58 21.65 -2.76
C LEU A 114 -16.19 20.44 -2.05
N GLY A 115 -15.63 20.01 -0.92
CA GLY A 115 -16.00 18.77 -0.24
C GLY A 115 -17.49 18.67 0.06
N ASP A 116 -18.09 19.73 0.54
CA ASP A 116 -19.52 19.78 0.85
C ASP A 116 -20.42 19.63 -0.40
N ARG A 117 -19.91 20.01 -1.58
CA ARG A 117 -20.63 19.92 -2.86
C ARG A 117 -20.38 18.63 -3.61
N LEU A 118 -19.17 18.10 -3.52
CA LEU A 118 -18.76 16.89 -4.25
C LEU A 118 -19.16 15.58 -3.56
N GLY A 119 -19.41 15.64 -2.26
CA GLY A 119 -19.65 14.44 -1.44
C GLY A 119 -18.35 13.72 -1.07
N ILE A 120 -18.51 12.70 -0.25
CA ILE A 120 -17.39 12.03 0.46
C ILE A 120 -16.39 11.36 -0.49
N ILE A 121 -16.86 10.62 -1.50
CA ILE A 121 -15.99 9.82 -2.36
C ILE A 121 -15.05 10.69 -3.22
N PRO A 122 -15.55 11.67 -4.00
CA PRO A 122 -14.68 12.55 -4.76
C PRO A 122 -13.72 13.36 -3.89
N THR A 123 -14.17 13.79 -2.69
CA THR A 123 -13.33 14.50 -1.73
C THR A 123 -12.15 13.66 -1.27
N LEU A 124 -12.39 12.40 -0.92
CA LEU A 124 -11.32 11.46 -0.54
C LEU A 124 -10.37 11.17 -1.71
N LEU A 125 -10.90 10.97 -2.91
CA LEU A 125 -10.07 10.75 -4.12
C LEU A 125 -9.16 11.93 -4.39
N LEU A 126 -9.68 13.17 -4.33
CA LEU A 126 -8.87 14.38 -4.48
C LEU A 126 -7.83 14.52 -3.39
N THR A 127 -8.19 14.26 -2.13
CA THR A 127 -7.26 14.32 -1.00
C THR A 127 -6.10 13.34 -1.19
N PHE A 128 -6.38 12.09 -1.56
CA PHE A 128 -5.32 11.08 -1.77
C PHE A 128 -4.49 11.35 -3.01
N PHE A 129 -5.11 11.86 -4.07
CA PHE A 129 -4.37 12.32 -5.22
C PHE A 129 -3.42 13.46 -4.83
N GLY A 130 -3.89 14.42 -4.03
CA GLY A 130 -3.06 15.52 -3.52
C GLY A 130 -1.85 15.03 -2.73
N VAL A 131 -2.04 14.08 -1.78
CA VAL A 131 -0.94 13.50 -1.00
C VAL A 131 0.03 12.73 -1.90
N SER A 132 -0.48 11.96 -2.85
CA SER A 132 0.36 11.21 -3.79
C SER A 132 1.15 12.11 -4.72
N ALA A 133 0.54 13.19 -5.22
CA ALA A 133 1.21 14.21 -6.03
C ALA A 133 2.28 14.97 -5.22
N PHE A 134 2.05 15.19 -3.91
CA PHE A 134 3.06 15.75 -3.01
C PHE A 134 4.28 14.82 -2.87
N ILE A 135 4.06 13.51 -2.69
CA ILE A 135 5.15 12.52 -2.64
C ILE A 135 5.91 12.49 -3.96
N VAL A 136 5.20 12.53 -5.10
CA VAL A 136 5.82 12.62 -6.43
C VAL A 136 6.66 13.89 -6.55
N SER A 137 6.12 15.02 -6.14
CA SER A 137 6.84 16.28 -6.18
C SER A 137 8.13 16.22 -5.35
N ALA A 138 8.05 15.71 -4.10
CA ALA A 138 9.20 15.50 -3.25
C ALA A 138 10.25 14.56 -3.87
N GLY A 139 9.80 13.48 -4.47
CA GLY A 139 10.66 12.54 -5.17
C GLY A 139 11.35 13.16 -6.38
N LEU A 140 10.62 13.94 -7.20
CA LEU A 140 11.17 14.62 -8.37
C LEU A 140 12.18 15.71 -7.99
N ALA A 141 12.03 16.32 -6.83
CA ALA A 141 12.97 17.29 -6.31
C ALA A 141 14.26 16.66 -5.78
N CYS A 142 14.23 15.37 -5.39
CA CYS A 142 15.35 14.70 -4.72
C CYS A 142 16.04 13.63 -5.56
N PHE A 143 15.41 13.12 -6.65
CA PHE A 143 15.91 11.98 -7.41
C PHE A 143 15.89 12.19 -8.92
N ASP A 144 16.95 11.76 -9.60
CA ASP A 144 17.11 11.91 -11.06
C ASP A 144 16.14 11.06 -11.89
N ARG A 145 15.65 9.97 -11.36
CA ARG A 145 14.89 8.96 -12.10
C ARG A 145 13.37 9.17 -12.02
N LYS A 146 12.85 10.14 -12.76
CA LYS A 146 11.41 10.52 -12.81
C LYS A 146 10.46 9.33 -12.89
N ARG A 147 10.79 8.33 -13.73
CA ARG A 147 9.93 7.16 -13.92
C ARG A 147 9.67 6.39 -12.62
N TYR A 148 10.70 6.25 -11.79
CA TYR A 148 10.58 5.56 -10.51
C TYR A 148 9.73 6.35 -9.52
N VAL A 149 9.92 7.65 -9.50
CA VAL A 149 9.14 8.56 -8.66
C VAL A 149 7.65 8.48 -9.00
N TYR A 150 7.30 8.56 -10.29
CA TYR A 150 5.90 8.42 -10.73
C TYR A 150 5.31 7.05 -10.43
N ALA A 151 6.09 5.98 -10.59
CA ALA A 151 5.63 4.64 -10.29
C ALA A 151 5.37 4.46 -8.78
N PHE A 152 6.27 4.95 -7.93
CA PHE A 152 6.09 4.92 -6.48
C PHE A 152 4.89 5.76 -6.04
N GLY A 153 4.74 6.98 -6.54
CA GLY A 153 3.58 7.83 -6.26
C GLY A 153 2.26 7.21 -6.70
N GLY A 154 2.22 6.55 -7.86
CA GLY A 154 1.05 5.81 -8.33
C GLY A 154 0.71 4.61 -7.45
N ALA A 155 1.71 3.84 -7.03
CA ALA A 155 1.53 2.73 -6.09
C ALA A 155 1.09 3.23 -4.70
N PHE A 156 1.61 4.35 -4.25
CA PHE A 156 1.18 4.99 -3.01
C PHE A 156 -0.28 5.46 -3.11
N PHE A 157 -0.69 6.03 -4.24
CA PHE A 157 -2.10 6.38 -4.48
C PHE A 157 -3.02 5.16 -4.41
N ILE A 158 -2.64 4.05 -5.04
CA ILE A 158 -3.37 2.79 -4.95
C ILE A 158 -3.44 2.31 -3.49
N PHE A 159 -2.33 2.36 -2.76
CA PHE A 159 -2.30 2.00 -1.34
C PHE A 159 -3.25 2.86 -0.50
N THR A 160 -3.32 4.17 -0.73
CA THR A 160 -4.25 5.05 -0.01
C THR A 160 -5.71 4.75 -0.34
N LEU A 161 -6.04 4.38 -1.58
CA LEU A 161 -7.37 3.88 -1.94
C LEU A 161 -7.72 2.58 -1.21
N LEU A 162 -6.78 1.65 -1.14
CA LEU A 162 -6.96 0.40 -0.42
C LEU A 162 -7.16 0.61 1.09
N SER A 163 -6.59 1.66 1.68
CA SER A 163 -6.78 1.97 3.11
C SER A 163 -8.22 2.30 3.49
N ILE A 164 -9.01 2.83 2.56
CA ILE A 164 -10.46 2.98 2.75
C ILE A 164 -11.18 1.67 2.46
N ALA A 165 -10.76 0.99 1.41
CA ALA A 165 -11.41 -0.21 0.93
C ALA A 165 -11.43 -1.33 2.00
N VAL A 166 -10.43 -1.40 2.89
CA VAL A 166 -10.34 -2.43 3.93
C VAL A 166 -11.60 -2.50 4.80
N ARG A 167 -12.13 -1.35 5.20
CA ARG A 167 -13.32 -1.28 6.05
C ARG A 167 -14.62 -1.62 5.31
N ILE A 168 -14.70 -1.23 4.04
CA ILE A 168 -15.88 -1.43 3.20
C ILE A 168 -16.00 -2.88 2.75
N PHE A 169 -14.86 -3.48 2.39
CA PHE A 169 -14.81 -4.81 1.77
C PHE A 169 -14.54 -5.94 2.75
N ASP A 170 -14.38 -5.70 4.06
CA ASP A 170 -14.07 -6.74 5.03
C ASP A 170 -15.11 -7.89 5.01
N LEU A 171 -16.37 -7.60 5.26
CA LEU A 171 -17.43 -8.61 5.27
C LEU A 171 -17.66 -9.26 3.89
N PRO A 172 -17.77 -8.52 2.78
CA PRO A 172 -17.84 -9.12 1.45
C PRO A 172 -16.67 -10.05 1.12
N LEU A 173 -15.45 -9.67 1.46
CA LEU A 173 -14.26 -10.51 1.19
C LEU A 173 -14.25 -11.76 2.06
N ARG A 174 -14.61 -11.67 3.35
CA ARG A 174 -14.79 -12.85 4.21
C ARG A 174 -15.82 -13.82 3.60
N MET A 175 -16.94 -13.29 3.14
CA MET A 175 -18.01 -14.10 2.54
C MET A 175 -17.56 -14.77 1.25
N LEU A 176 -16.86 -14.05 0.37
CA LEU A 176 -16.33 -14.59 -0.88
C LEU A 176 -15.23 -15.61 -0.61
N ALA A 177 -14.27 -15.33 0.29
CA ALA A 177 -13.22 -16.27 0.66
C ALA A 177 -13.80 -17.53 1.30
N GLY A 178 -14.80 -17.39 2.19
CA GLY A 178 -15.52 -18.51 2.75
C GLY A 178 -16.24 -19.35 1.68
N LYS A 179 -16.93 -18.73 0.72
CA LYS A 179 -17.60 -19.44 -0.38
C LYS A 179 -16.63 -20.24 -1.25
N LEU A 180 -15.50 -19.62 -1.65
CA LEU A 180 -14.51 -20.32 -2.46
C LEU A 180 -13.85 -21.45 -1.67
N SER A 181 -13.55 -21.23 -0.40
CA SER A 181 -13.01 -22.28 0.48
C SER A 181 -14.01 -23.43 0.69
N ALA A 182 -15.28 -23.11 0.91
CA ALA A 182 -16.34 -24.13 1.02
C ALA A 182 -16.50 -24.94 -0.27
N LEU A 183 -16.44 -24.29 -1.43
CA LEU A 183 -16.48 -24.97 -2.73
C LEU A 183 -15.31 -25.95 -2.88
N VAL A 184 -14.10 -25.56 -2.50
CA VAL A 184 -12.94 -26.47 -2.57
C VAL A 184 -13.07 -27.61 -1.57
N LEU A 185 -13.50 -27.33 -0.35
CA LEU A 185 -13.68 -28.35 0.70
C LEU A 185 -14.80 -29.33 0.36
N SER A 186 -15.86 -28.91 -0.33
CA SER A 186 -16.96 -29.78 -0.74
C SER A 186 -16.55 -30.84 -1.78
N LEU A 187 -15.37 -30.68 -2.42
CA LEU A 187 -14.80 -31.74 -3.26
C LEU A 187 -14.28 -32.94 -2.46
N PHE A 188 -14.06 -32.76 -1.15
CA PHE A 188 -13.47 -33.77 -0.27
C PHE A 188 -14.37 -34.15 0.89
N ASN A 189 -15.44 -33.39 1.14
CA ASN A 189 -16.36 -33.62 2.25
C ASN A 189 -17.78 -33.18 1.88
N ASP A 190 -18.73 -34.09 1.97
CA ASP A 190 -20.13 -33.85 1.58
C ASP A 190 -20.90 -32.95 2.59
N THR A 191 -20.34 -32.73 3.79
CA THR A 191 -21.01 -31.98 4.86
C THR A 191 -20.35 -30.60 5.05
N VAL A 192 -20.24 -29.81 3.98
CA VAL A 192 -19.72 -28.45 4.03
C VAL A 192 -20.87 -27.45 3.94
N GLY A 193 -21.01 -26.60 4.95
CA GLY A 193 -22.01 -25.54 5.01
C GLY A 193 -21.38 -24.20 5.39
N LEU A 194 -21.82 -23.10 4.74
CA LEU A 194 -21.43 -21.74 5.08
C LEU A 194 -22.66 -21.00 5.58
N TYR A 195 -22.58 -20.37 6.73
CA TYR A 195 -23.68 -19.62 7.33
C TYR A 195 -23.20 -18.31 7.96
N MET A 196 -24.11 -17.34 8.03
CA MET A 196 -23.86 -16.07 8.68
C MET A 196 -24.50 -16.07 10.05
N MET A 197 -23.69 -15.85 11.08
CA MET A 197 -24.17 -15.67 12.45
C MET A 197 -24.64 -14.23 12.61
N LYS A 198 -25.92 -14.06 12.95
CA LYS A 198 -26.52 -12.74 13.22
C LYS A 198 -26.10 -12.27 14.61
N GLY A 199 -25.58 -11.05 14.70
CA GLY A 199 -25.18 -10.39 15.93
C GLY A 199 -24.94 -8.90 15.66
N SER A 200 -24.49 -8.18 16.67
CA SER A 200 -24.04 -6.77 16.50
C SER A 200 -22.88 -6.63 15.51
N ASP A 201 -22.04 -7.68 15.41
CA ASP A 201 -21.00 -7.83 14.40
C ASP A 201 -21.25 -9.13 13.62
N PRO A 202 -21.69 -9.07 12.35
CA PRO A 202 -22.02 -10.26 11.58
C PRO A 202 -20.74 -11.08 11.30
N GLN A 203 -20.78 -12.34 11.76
CA GLN A 203 -19.66 -13.27 11.60
C GLN A 203 -20.01 -14.36 10.60
N ILE A 204 -19.02 -14.83 9.87
CA ILE A 204 -19.17 -15.92 8.91
C ILE A 204 -18.56 -17.16 9.51
N ALA A 205 -19.34 -18.23 9.57
CA ALA A 205 -18.91 -19.53 10.03
C ALA A 205 -19.07 -20.58 8.95
N MET A 206 -18.16 -21.52 8.93
CA MET A 206 -18.14 -22.66 8.02
C MET A 206 -18.22 -23.94 8.83
N ASN A 207 -19.19 -24.79 8.51
CA ASN A 207 -19.29 -26.13 9.08
C ASN A 207 -18.62 -27.12 8.12
N VAL A 208 -17.73 -27.94 8.64
CA VAL A 208 -17.04 -28.99 7.85
C VAL A 208 -16.97 -30.25 8.72
N GLY A 209 -17.62 -31.33 8.27
CA GLY A 209 -17.62 -32.60 9.01
C GLY A 209 -18.21 -32.51 10.43
N GLY A 210 -19.16 -31.63 10.65
CA GLY A 210 -19.78 -31.40 11.98
C GLY A 210 -19.02 -30.43 12.88
N ALA A 211 -17.82 -29.97 12.54
CA ALA A 211 -17.08 -28.93 13.24
C ALA A 211 -17.32 -27.56 12.63
N SER A 212 -17.49 -26.53 13.49
CA SER A 212 -17.70 -25.14 13.06
C SER A 212 -16.42 -24.34 13.16
N TYR A 213 -16.06 -23.69 12.06
CA TYR A 213 -14.88 -22.81 11.94
C TYR A 213 -15.32 -21.39 11.66
N LEU A 214 -14.82 -20.43 12.45
CA LEU A 214 -15.08 -19.02 12.24
C LEU A 214 -14.13 -18.47 11.16
N VAL A 215 -14.69 -17.81 10.13
CA VAL A 215 -13.91 -17.05 9.16
C VAL A 215 -13.64 -15.66 9.76
N ALA A 216 -12.55 -15.55 10.50
CA ALA A 216 -12.15 -14.34 11.21
C ALA A 216 -11.77 -13.20 10.23
N THR A 217 -11.69 -11.98 10.73
CA THR A 217 -11.31 -10.78 9.95
C THR A 217 -9.93 -10.94 9.32
N GLU A 218 -9.01 -11.62 10.01
CA GLU A 218 -7.65 -11.93 9.49
C GLU A 218 -7.68 -12.89 8.29
N CYS A 219 -8.79 -13.61 8.09
CA CYS A 219 -9.00 -14.54 7.00
C CYS A 219 -9.69 -13.92 5.78
N ASN A 220 -10.06 -12.62 5.80
CA ASN A 220 -10.68 -11.95 4.65
C ASN A 220 -9.74 -11.85 3.42
N GLY A 221 -8.44 -12.02 3.62
CA GLY A 221 -7.42 -12.00 2.59
C GLY A 221 -7.02 -10.61 2.11
N PHE A 222 -7.57 -9.55 2.70
CA PHE A 222 -7.29 -8.18 2.25
C PHE A 222 -5.79 -7.87 2.28
N GLY A 223 -5.07 -8.30 3.31
CA GLY A 223 -3.61 -8.10 3.43
C GLY A 223 -2.84 -8.72 2.26
N ILE A 224 -3.15 -9.96 1.87
CA ILE A 224 -2.51 -10.62 0.72
C ILE A 224 -2.92 -9.94 -0.58
N ILE A 225 -4.21 -9.66 -0.77
CA ILE A 225 -4.75 -9.03 -1.98
C ILE A 225 -4.11 -7.65 -2.19
N SER A 226 -4.13 -6.80 -1.17
CA SER A 226 -3.59 -5.44 -1.24
C SER A 226 -2.07 -5.43 -1.44
N SER A 227 -1.34 -6.34 -0.78
CA SER A 227 0.09 -6.51 -0.99
C SER A 227 0.43 -6.94 -2.42
N CYS A 228 -0.37 -7.88 -3.00
CA CYS A 228 -0.23 -8.28 -4.40
C CYS A 228 -0.49 -7.12 -5.36
N ILE A 229 -1.53 -6.33 -5.11
CA ILE A 229 -1.88 -5.16 -5.92
C ILE A 229 -0.78 -4.11 -5.86
N VAL A 230 -0.32 -3.73 -4.67
CA VAL A 230 0.72 -2.73 -4.47
C VAL A 230 2.04 -3.17 -5.10
N LEU A 231 2.49 -4.42 -4.85
CA LEU A 231 3.71 -4.95 -5.44
C LEU A 231 3.65 -5.00 -6.97
N SER A 232 2.55 -5.49 -7.52
CA SER A 232 2.39 -5.55 -8.98
C SER A 232 2.31 -4.17 -9.61
N ALA A 233 1.65 -3.21 -8.97
CA ALA A 233 1.62 -1.82 -9.42
C ALA A 233 3.04 -1.25 -9.50
N ILE A 234 3.82 -1.36 -8.43
CA ILE A 234 5.22 -0.94 -8.43
C ILE A 234 5.96 -1.58 -9.61
N LEU A 235 6.00 -2.90 -9.69
CA LEU A 235 6.80 -3.64 -10.67
C LEU A 235 6.36 -3.38 -12.12
N THR A 236 5.07 -3.25 -12.39
CA THR A 236 4.57 -3.00 -13.74
C THR A 236 4.75 -1.56 -14.19
N PHE A 237 4.62 -0.59 -13.31
CA PHE A 237 4.87 0.80 -13.63
C PHE A 237 6.37 1.10 -13.78
N PHE A 238 7.23 0.37 -13.06
CA PHE A 238 8.68 0.41 -13.28
C PHE A 238 9.10 -0.26 -14.58
N GLY A 239 8.49 -1.38 -14.94
CA GLY A 239 8.91 -2.31 -15.98
C GLY A 239 8.55 -1.95 -17.42
N GLY A 240 8.67 -0.73 -17.93
CA GLY A 240 8.80 -0.51 -19.35
C GLY A 240 7.55 -0.18 -20.20
N SER A 241 7.61 -0.50 -21.48
CA SER A 241 6.78 -0.04 -22.60
C SER A 241 5.37 -0.64 -22.72
N ARG A 242 4.88 -1.35 -21.72
CA ARG A 242 3.54 -1.97 -21.77
C ARG A 242 2.42 -0.92 -21.83
N SER A 243 1.37 -1.21 -22.59
CA SER A 243 0.16 -0.37 -22.61
C SER A 243 -0.48 -0.31 -21.22
N ILE A 244 -1.17 0.78 -20.92
CA ILE A 244 -1.83 0.99 -19.63
C ILE A 244 -2.86 -0.12 -19.32
N LEU A 245 -3.53 -0.64 -20.34
CA LEU A 245 -4.48 -1.75 -20.21
C LEU A 245 -3.79 -3.04 -19.75
N LYS A 246 -2.62 -3.36 -20.31
CA LYS A 246 -1.83 -4.54 -19.87
C LYS A 246 -1.35 -4.37 -18.43
N LYS A 247 -0.91 -3.17 -18.05
CA LYS A 247 -0.51 -2.87 -16.67
C LYS A 247 -1.70 -3.05 -15.71
N GLY A 248 -2.86 -2.50 -16.06
CA GLY A 248 -4.09 -2.66 -15.29
C GLY A 248 -4.50 -4.13 -15.13
N ALA A 249 -4.46 -4.91 -16.22
CA ALA A 249 -4.79 -6.32 -16.19
C ALA A 249 -3.85 -7.12 -15.27
N ILE A 250 -2.54 -6.81 -15.25
CA ILE A 250 -1.58 -7.46 -14.36
C ILE A 250 -1.88 -7.11 -12.90
N VAL A 251 -2.18 -5.86 -12.60
CA VAL A 251 -2.49 -5.41 -11.23
C VAL A 251 -3.77 -6.08 -10.72
N ILE A 252 -4.84 -6.10 -11.53
CA ILE A 252 -6.10 -6.77 -11.18
C ILE A 252 -5.89 -8.27 -11.04
N GLY A 253 -5.19 -8.90 -12.00
CA GLY A 253 -4.86 -10.32 -11.95
C GLY A 253 -4.05 -10.71 -10.72
N SER A 254 -3.14 -9.84 -10.28
CA SER A 254 -2.38 -10.03 -9.04
C SER A 254 -3.28 -10.02 -7.80
N GLY A 255 -4.28 -9.14 -7.76
CA GLY A 255 -5.30 -9.14 -6.70
C GLY A 255 -6.12 -10.43 -6.67
N LEU A 256 -6.52 -10.95 -7.84
CA LEU A 256 -7.21 -12.24 -7.95
C LEU A 256 -6.34 -13.42 -7.48
N ILE A 257 -5.05 -13.41 -7.80
CA ILE A 257 -4.10 -14.41 -7.29
C ILE A 257 -4.04 -14.37 -5.76
N GLY A 258 -3.93 -13.16 -5.18
CA GLY A 258 -3.95 -12.99 -3.73
C GLY A 258 -5.24 -13.54 -3.11
N TYR A 259 -6.38 -13.30 -3.72
CA TYR A 259 -7.67 -13.82 -3.27
C TYR A 259 -7.76 -15.36 -3.33
N ILE A 260 -7.32 -15.98 -4.43
CA ILE A 260 -7.31 -17.43 -4.59
C ILE A 260 -6.38 -18.07 -3.55
N LEU A 261 -5.17 -17.54 -3.39
CA LEU A 261 -4.19 -18.07 -2.42
C LEU A 261 -4.66 -17.90 -0.99
N ASN A 262 -5.37 -16.83 -0.66
CA ASN A 262 -6.00 -16.70 0.65
C ASN A 262 -7.10 -17.75 0.89
N SER A 263 -7.90 -18.05 -0.10
CA SER A 263 -8.93 -19.09 0.02
C SER A 263 -8.30 -20.49 0.19
N LEU A 264 -7.20 -20.78 -0.52
CA LEU A 264 -6.43 -22.01 -0.32
C LEU A 264 -5.78 -22.06 1.07
N ARG A 265 -5.34 -20.94 1.61
CA ARG A 265 -4.87 -20.84 3.02
C ARG A 265 -5.96 -21.29 3.98
N ILE A 266 -7.19 -20.80 3.84
CA ILE A 266 -8.33 -21.18 4.68
C ILE A 266 -8.59 -22.68 4.58
N VAL A 267 -8.61 -23.24 3.37
CA VAL A 267 -8.76 -24.68 3.12
C VAL A 267 -7.68 -25.47 3.86
N SER A 268 -6.42 -25.07 3.73
CA SER A 268 -5.28 -25.75 4.39
C SER A 268 -5.37 -25.71 5.91
N ILE A 269 -5.77 -24.58 6.49
CA ILE A 269 -5.97 -24.44 7.92
C ILE A 269 -7.08 -25.37 8.42
N ILE A 270 -8.23 -25.40 7.73
CA ILE A 270 -9.35 -26.26 8.11
C ILE A 270 -8.99 -27.74 7.95
N ALA A 271 -8.27 -28.14 6.92
CA ALA A 271 -7.86 -29.52 6.70
C ALA A 271 -6.92 -30.05 7.79
N VAL A 272 -6.05 -29.18 8.35
CA VAL A 272 -5.09 -29.56 9.40
C VAL A 272 -5.66 -29.38 10.81
N ALA A 273 -6.67 -28.55 10.99
CA ALA A 273 -7.26 -28.23 12.29
C ALA A 273 -7.63 -29.48 13.15
N PRO A 274 -8.28 -30.55 12.61
CA PRO A 274 -8.63 -31.74 13.38
C PRO A 274 -7.41 -32.51 13.93
N LEU A 275 -6.27 -32.38 13.26
CA LEU A 275 -5.04 -33.11 13.62
C LEU A 275 -4.16 -32.32 14.59
N ALA A 276 -4.33 -30.99 14.63
CA ALA A 276 -3.40 -30.09 15.30
C ALA A 276 -3.71 -29.82 16.77
N GLY A 277 -4.99 -30.01 17.21
CA GLY A 277 -5.46 -29.56 18.52
C GLY A 277 -5.39 -28.02 18.66
N GLU A 278 -5.83 -27.47 19.80
CA GLU A 278 -5.95 -26.02 19.99
C GLU A 278 -4.62 -25.26 19.83
N LYS A 279 -3.55 -25.78 20.46
CA LYS A 279 -2.22 -25.12 20.38
C LYS A 279 -1.60 -25.24 18.99
N GLY A 280 -1.79 -26.36 18.32
CA GLY A 280 -1.30 -26.59 16.97
C GLY A 280 -2.05 -25.74 15.94
N TYR A 281 -3.34 -25.44 16.17
CA TYR A 281 -4.14 -24.59 15.29
C TYR A 281 -3.50 -23.20 15.10
N PHE A 282 -3.11 -22.50 16.17
CA PHE A 282 -2.45 -21.20 16.08
C PHE A 282 -1.14 -21.25 15.28
N TYR A 283 -0.31 -22.27 15.56
CA TYR A 283 0.94 -22.44 14.82
C TYR A 283 0.71 -22.63 13.31
N TRP A 284 -0.21 -23.52 12.94
CA TRP A 284 -0.50 -23.76 11.53
C TRP A 284 -1.21 -22.60 10.84
N HIS A 285 -2.04 -21.87 11.58
CA HIS A 285 -2.66 -20.65 11.06
C HIS A 285 -1.61 -19.63 10.63
N GLU A 286 -0.60 -19.36 11.43
CA GLU A 286 0.47 -18.45 11.10
C GLU A 286 1.39 -19.03 10.01
N ALA A 287 1.80 -20.28 10.12
CA ALA A 287 2.68 -20.93 9.16
C ALA A 287 2.08 -20.91 7.73
N PHE A 288 0.82 -21.27 7.58
CA PHE A 288 0.13 -21.15 6.29
C PHE A 288 -0.05 -19.68 5.87
N GLY A 289 -0.23 -18.77 6.81
CA GLY A 289 -0.24 -17.32 6.54
C GLY A 289 1.01 -16.88 5.81
N TYR A 290 2.16 -17.13 6.39
CA TYR A 290 3.47 -16.77 5.80
C TYR A 290 3.76 -17.54 4.51
N PHE A 291 3.44 -18.83 4.47
CA PHE A 291 3.66 -19.66 3.28
C PHE A 291 2.89 -19.11 2.06
N TYR A 292 1.57 -18.93 2.18
CA TYR A 292 0.74 -18.45 1.07
C TYR A 292 1.06 -17.00 0.71
N PHE A 293 1.43 -16.17 1.68
CA PHE A 293 1.91 -14.82 1.43
C PHE A 293 3.20 -14.83 0.59
N ALA A 294 4.18 -15.64 0.96
CA ALA A 294 5.43 -15.77 0.20
C ALA A 294 5.18 -16.29 -1.23
N VAL A 295 4.33 -17.31 -1.38
CA VAL A 295 3.94 -17.83 -2.70
C VAL A 295 3.27 -16.75 -3.53
N ALA A 296 2.35 -15.97 -2.95
CA ALA A 296 1.69 -14.87 -3.63
C ALA A 296 2.69 -13.83 -4.15
N MET A 297 3.62 -13.40 -3.31
CA MET A 297 4.66 -12.43 -3.69
C MET A 297 5.54 -12.98 -4.83
N LEU A 298 5.98 -14.23 -4.76
CA LEU A 298 6.79 -14.86 -5.80
C LEU A 298 6.04 -14.95 -7.15
N VAL A 299 4.77 -15.35 -7.13
CA VAL A 299 3.93 -15.42 -8.34
C VAL A 299 3.75 -14.04 -8.95
N VAL A 300 3.45 -13.02 -8.14
CA VAL A 300 3.28 -11.64 -8.60
C VAL A 300 4.58 -11.09 -9.19
N ILE A 301 5.73 -11.32 -8.53
CA ILE A 301 7.03 -10.90 -9.06
C ILE A 301 7.28 -11.55 -10.44
N ARG A 302 6.98 -12.84 -10.57
CA ARG A 302 7.19 -13.58 -11.82
C ARG A 302 6.26 -13.11 -12.94
N LEU A 303 4.99 -12.85 -12.61
CA LEU A 303 3.99 -12.32 -13.54
C LEU A 303 4.35 -10.91 -14.01
N SER A 304 4.79 -10.06 -13.08
CA SER A 304 5.13 -8.67 -13.36
C SER A 304 6.42 -8.52 -14.17
N ARG A 305 7.37 -9.46 -14.02
CA ARG A 305 8.64 -9.48 -14.77
C ARG A 305 8.53 -10.13 -16.15
N ARG A 306 7.53 -10.98 -16.39
CA ARG A 306 7.37 -11.67 -17.69
C ARG A 306 7.01 -10.67 -18.79
N ASN A 307 7.99 -10.51 -19.66
CA ASN A 307 8.07 -9.81 -20.94
C ASN A 307 8.38 -8.30 -20.88
N PRO A 308 9.51 -7.92 -21.49
CA PRO A 308 9.75 -6.55 -21.92
C PRO A 308 8.76 -6.13 -23.03
#